data_aa468ab1e4f52593238f7b16fe674cd7
#
_entry.id   aa468ab1e4f52593238f7b16fe674cd7
#
_cell.length_a   1.000
_cell.length_b   1.000
_cell.length_c   1.000
_cell.angle_alpha   90.00
_cell.angle_beta   90.00
_cell.angle_gamma   90.00
#
_symmetry.space_group_name_H-M   'P 1'
#
loop_
_entity.id
_entity.type
_entity.pdbx_description
1 polymer ?
#
loop_
_entity_poly.entity_id
_entity_poly.type
_entity_poly.pdbx_seq_one_letter_code
_entity_poly.pdbx_strand_id
1 'polypeptide(L)'
;MASVGKEFHPELYYEIATDVDEELGHSGTEDVEMATEVAGRYGVVHHATPVVRPVKTQMCFELMSWRFEDYKEAVLEDEFFRTVAHMFPPYPTQTDPEKEQLERMKLLQAKYFVAGASARLMFDATTEDAIETLDTAIDEAPKIEPYLRRFAGDSGAANSLLARYELPYEIPYNYDVRLVSDYVVRKLATLMGPRLVRDFKRACNANPSTRGFNLEAWFFAELSHNDLAWSVYVESKLQQRQWGRSTIVFFDPDKYPIGVSLDGPTWMAPAKWNQGGYDAVFIDKAEQLVRFVQVTRAEHHTFDPIYFVMLLNRLVAGDLNQVAVVELCFVVPMDRLKAFRPPLSQEDFEKTVEQVACSESRATWSSPEHTLKNCSAKVMVIGVKCEISN
;
A
#
# COMPACT_ATOMS: atom_id res chain seq x y z
N MET A 1 7.67 25.04 -26.42
CA MET A 1 6.68 25.69 -25.54
C MET A 1 7.40 26.11 -24.29
N ALA A 2 7.44 27.38 -23.98
CA ALA A 2 8.28 27.95 -22.93
C ALA A 2 7.70 27.59 -21.56
N SER A 3 8.47 26.86 -20.73
CA SER A 3 8.16 26.70 -19.32
C SER A 3 8.42 28.04 -18.63
N VAL A 4 7.39 28.68 -18.15
CA VAL A 4 7.53 29.84 -17.26
C VAL A 4 7.95 29.27 -15.90
N GLY A 5 9.26 29.26 -15.63
CA GLY A 5 9.80 29.02 -14.31
C GLY A 5 9.27 30.07 -13.34
N LYS A 6 8.44 29.70 -12.39
CA LYS A 6 8.11 30.58 -11.27
C LYS A 6 9.34 30.64 -10.37
N GLU A 7 9.86 31.83 -10.14
CA GLU A 7 10.97 32.06 -9.23
C GLU A 7 10.55 31.60 -7.80
N PHE A 8 11.38 30.78 -7.22
CA PHE A 8 11.26 30.34 -5.84
C PHE A 8 11.74 31.47 -4.92
N HIS A 9 10.92 31.84 -3.94
CA HIS A 9 11.27 32.82 -2.90
C HIS A 9 11.51 32.11 -1.58
N PRO A 10 12.78 31.83 -1.22
CA PRO A 10 13.13 31.11 0.02
C PRO A 10 12.62 31.81 1.29
N GLU A 11 12.53 33.14 1.25
CA GLU A 11 12.10 33.98 2.36
C GLU A 11 10.66 33.71 2.82
N LEU A 12 9.78 33.36 1.86
CA LEU A 12 8.38 33.02 2.17
C LEU A 12 8.22 31.67 2.88
N TYR A 13 9.22 30.80 2.72
CA TYR A 13 9.21 29.48 3.34
C TYR A 13 9.67 29.55 4.80
N TYR A 14 10.56 30.47 5.13
CA TYR A 14 11.04 30.69 6.49
C TYR A 14 9.92 31.21 7.43
N GLU A 15 9.05 32.10 6.93
CA GLU A 15 7.92 32.60 7.71
C GLU A 15 6.88 31.52 8.04
N ILE A 16 6.68 30.55 7.14
CA ILE A 16 5.76 29.42 7.37
C ILE A 16 6.33 28.47 8.43
N ALA A 17 7.62 28.24 8.41
CA ALA A 17 8.31 27.34 9.33
C ALA A 17 8.30 27.86 10.76
N THR A 18 8.48 29.16 10.97
CA THR A 18 8.47 29.77 12.32
C THR A 18 7.09 29.80 12.96
N ASP A 19 6.02 29.90 12.17
CA ASP A 19 4.65 29.89 12.70
C ASP A 19 4.20 28.47 13.15
N VAL A 20 4.74 27.42 12.53
CA VAL A 20 4.45 26.03 12.95
C VAL A 20 5.14 25.67 14.25
N ASP A 21 6.33 26.22 14.52
CA ASP A 21 7.07 25.95 15.75
C ASP A 21 6.43 26.62 17.00
N GLU A 22 5.74 27.74 16.84
CA GLU A 22 5.03 28.38 17.97
C GLU A 22 3.77 27.63 18.42
N GLU A 23 3.10 26.91 17.51
CA GLU A 23 1.90 26.11 17.85
C GLU A 23 2.23 24.68 18.36
N LEU A 24 3.37 24.11 17.94
CA LEU A 24 3.71 22.71 18.22
C LEU A 24 4.68 22.50 19.40
N GLY A 25 5.06 23.56 20.10
CA GLY A 25 5.86 23.47 21.33
C GLY A 25 7.08 22.56 21.20
N HIS A 26 8.16 23.09 20.65
CA HIS A 26 9.53 22.57 20.67
C HIS A 26 9.71 21.13 20.18
N SER A 27 9.72 20.90 18.88
CA SER A 27 10.52 19.83 18.30
C SER A 27 11.06 20.28 16.92
N GLY A 28 12.34 20.53 16.91
CA GLY A 28 13.18 20.37 15.71
C GLY A 28 13.10 21.42 14.60
N THR A 29 13.81 22.53 14.78
CA THR A 29 14.22 23.44 13.67
C THR A 29 14.93 22.70 12.53
N GLU A 30 15.56 21.57 12.79
CA GLU A 30 16.32 20.78 11.81
C GLU A 30 15.41 20.13 10.74
N ASP A 31 14.24 19.60 11.14
CA ASP A 31 13.31 18.90 10.21
C ASP A 31 12.67 19.86 9.19
N VAL A 32 12.43 21.10 9.61
CA VAL A 32 11.87 22.14 8.75
C VAL A 32 12.89 22.67 7.76
N GLU A 33 14.14 22.76 8.17
CA GLU A 33 15.25 23.21 7.33
C GLU A 33 15.51 22.23 6.18
N MET A 34 15.43 20.92 6.44
CA MET A 34 15.63 19.90 5.41
C MET A 34 14.47 19.88 4.40
N ALA A 35 13.22 19.95 4.84
CA ALA A 35 12.06 20.03 3.96
C ALA A 35 12.09 21.30 3.08
N THR A 36 12.57 22.41 3.64
CA THR A 36 12.75 23.69 2.94
C THR A 36 13.86 23.61 1.88
N GLU A 37 14.97 22.95 2.22
CA GLU A 37 16.09 22.78 1.29
C GLU A 37 15.71 21.88 0.11
N VAL A 38 14.99 20.79 0.36
CA VAL A 38 14.49 19.88 -0.68
C VAL A 38 13.51 20.60 -1.62
N ALA A 39 12.52 21.29 -1.07
CA ALA A 39 11.56 22.05 -1.87
C ALA A 39 12.23 23.17 -2.70
N GLY A 40 13.25 23.84 -2.12
CA GLY A 40 14.00 24.89 -2.78
C GLY A 40 14.85 24.43 -3.95
N ARG A 41 15.48 23.25 -3.85
CA ARG A 41 16.34 22.70 -4.92
C ARG A 41 15.56 22.25 -6.15
N TYR A 42 14.35 21.72 -5.97
CA TYR A 42 13.63 21.05 -7.05
C TYR A 42 12.45 21.84 -7.61
N GLY A 43 12.21 23.04 -7.09
CA GLY A 43 11.13 23.90 -7.59
C GLY A 43 9.74 23.29 -7.46
N VAL A 44 9.56 22.30 -6.61
CA VAL A 44 8.36 21.46 -6.52
C VAL A 44 7.23 22.11 -5.72
N VAL A 45 7.37 23.35 -5.32
CA VAL A 45 6.27 24.16 -4.76
C VAL A 45 5.36 24.63 -5.91
N HIS A 46 4.81 23.66 -6.66
CA HIS A 46 4.06 24.01 -7.86
C HIS A 46 2.69 24.63 -7.59
N HIS A 47 2.17 24.59 -6.36
CA HIS A 47 0.80 25.01 -6.10
C HIS A 47 0.58 25.61 -4.70
N ALA A 48 1.47 26.51 -4.25
CA ALA A 48 1.12 27.32 -3.11
C ALA A 48 0.14 28.41 -3.55
N THR A 49 -1.14 28.26 -3.23
CA THR A 49 -2.14 29.30 -3.45
C THR A 49 -2.26 30.13 -2.18
N PRO A 50 -1.99 31.44 -2.20
CA PRO A 50 -2.09 32.25 -1.00
C PRO A 50 -3.53 32.31 -0.52
N VAL A 51 -3.78 31.84 0.70
CA VAL A 51 -5.06 31.97 1.38
C VAL A 51 -5.04 33.25 2.21
N VAL A 52 -5.61 34.31 1.69
CA VAL A 52 -5.76 35.56 2.46
C VAL A 52 -6.94 35.40 3.41
N ARG A 53 -6.68 35.13 4.69
CA ARG A 53 -7.71 35.22 5.75
C ARG A 53 -7.79 36.65 6.25
N PRO A 54 -9.00 37.24 6.44
CA PRO A 54 -9.18 38.66 6.75
C PRO A 54 -8.83 39.08 8.18
N VAL A 55 -8.24 38.22 8.99
CA VAL A 55 -7.91 38.55 10.38
C VAL A 55 -6.42 38.38 10.59
N LYS A 56 -5.72 39.54 10.70
CA LYS A 56 -4.29 39.70 10.86
C LYS A 56 -3.48 39.32 9.59
N THR A 57 -2.69 40.19 9.11
CA THR A 57 -1.67 40.22 8.06
C THR A 57 -0.83 38.94 7.80
N GLN A 58 -1.28 37.77 8.16
CA GLN A 58 -0.65 36.49 7.85
C GLN A 58 -1.15 35.95 6.52
N MET A 59 -0.24 35.77 5.57
CA MET A 59 -0.50 35.02 4.35
C MET A 59 -0.30 33.54 4.63
N CYS A 60 -1.37 32.76 4.64
CA CYS A 60 -1.29 31.31 4.74
C CYS A 60 -1.15 30.70 3.35
N PHE A 61 -0.23 29.77 3.19
CA PHE A 61 -0.05 29.00 1.96
C PHE A 61 -0.52 27.57 2.22
N GLU A 62 -1.29 27.02 1.31
CA GLU A 62 -1.62 25.60 1.34
C GLU A 62 -0.68 24.87 0.38
N LEU A 63 0.11 23.93 0.91
CA LEU A 63 0.93 23.05 0.13
C LEU A 63 0.11 21.81 -0.26
N MET A 64 0.09 21.51 -1.56
CA MET A 64 -0.53 20.29 -2.07
C MET A 64 0.40 19.09 -1.84
N SER A 65 -0.21 17.95 -1.58
CA SER A 65 0.53 16.70 -1.43
C SER A 65 1.19 16.27 -2.73
N TRP A 66 2.33 15.63 -2.62
CA TRP A 66 3.08 15.13 -3.76
C TRP A 66 2.36 13.97 -4.46
N ARG A 67 2.45 13.95 -5.79
CA ARG A 67 1.99 12.84 -6.63
C ARG A 67 3.14 11.86 -6.87
N PHE A 68 2.82 10.67 -7.32
CA PHE A 68 3.86 9.68 -7.65
C PHE A 68 4.87 10.18 -8.68
N GLU A 69 4.42 10.94 -9.67
CA GLU A 69 5.26 11.55 -10.71
C GLU A 69 6.28 12.53 -10.14
N ASP A 70 5.90 13.33 -9.13
CA ASP A 70 6.80 14.28 -8.46
C ASP A 70 7.94 13.55 -7.75
N TYR A 71 7.61 12.48 -7.04
CA TYR A 71 8.61 11.59 -6.39
C TYR A 71 9.51 10.91 -7.41
N LYS A 72 8.95 10.47 -8.54
CA LYS A 72 9.71 9.83 -9.61
C LYS A 72 10.76 10.77 -10.17
N GLU A 73 10.40 12.00 -10.47
CA GLU A 73 11.33 13.02 -10.96
C GLU A 73 12.47 13.23 -9.94
N ALA A 74 12.13 13.42 -8.67
CA ALA A 74 13.10 13.63 -7.61
C ALA A 74 14.06 12.43 -7.42
N VAL A 75 13.54 11.20 -7.39
CA VAL A 75 14.34 9.99 -7.13
C VAL A 75 15.24 9.62 -8.33
N LEU A 76 14.87 10.01 -9.54
CA LEU A 76 15.69 9.79 -10.73
C LEU A 76 16.84 10.81 -10.85
N GLU A 77 16.79 11.89 -10.09
CA GLU A 77 17.88 12.85 -10.02
C GLU A 77 18.97 12.33 -9.06
N ASP A 78 20.20 12.16 -9.57
CA ASP A 78 21.29 11.48 -8.86
C ASP A 78 21.77 12.21 -7.62
N GLU A 79 21.82 13.52 -7.63
CA GLU A 79 22.28 14.33 -6.50
C GLU A 79 21.28 14.25 -5.35
N PHE A 80 20.00 14.40 -5.68
CA PHE A 80 18.93 14.27 -4.69
C PHE A 80 18.86 12.86 -4.11
N PHE A 81 18.83 11.83 -4.97
CA PHE A 81 18.71 10.45 -4.48
C PHE A 81 19.84 10.09 -3.51
N ARG A 82 21.07 10.55 -3.76
CA ARG A 82 22.19 10.31 -2.84
C ARG A 82 21.96 10.89 -1.44
N THR A 83 21.23 11.99 -1.32
CA THR A 83 20.93 12.59 -0.01
C THR A 83 19.88 11.81 0.77
N VAL A 84 18.91 11.19 0.09
CA VAL A 84 17.78 10.47 0.72
C VAL A 84 17.88 8.95 0.65
N ALA A 85 18.93 8.39 0.01
CA ALA A 85 19.09 6.96 -0.20
C ALA A 85 19.07 6.14 1.09
N HIS A 86 19.52 6.72 2.20
CA HIS A 86 19.54 6.08 3.51
C HIS A 86 18.15 5.88 4.13
N MET A 87 17.14 6.54 3.59
CA MET A 87 15.73 6.37 3.98
C MET A 87 15.03 5.23 3.23
N PHE A 88 15.71 4.63 2.27
CA PHE A 88 15.22 3.47 1.53
C PHE A 88 15.93 2.18 1.98
N PRO A 89 15.31 1.00 1.77
CA PRO A 89 15.99 -0.26 2.03
C PRO A 89 17.29 -0.37 1.24
N PRO A 90 18.35 -1.00 1.79
CA PRO A 90 19.58 -1.25 1.05
C PRO A 90 19.30 -2.05 -0.23
N TYR A 91 19.92 -1.64 -1.32
CA TYR A 91 19.82 -2.31 -2.61
C TYR A 91 21.22 -2.46 -3.26
N PRO A 92 21.43 -3.48 -4.10
CA PRO A 92 22.71 -3.65 -4.78
C PRO A 92 22.91 -2.51 -5.79
N THR A 93 24.01 -1.77 -5.64
CA THR A 93 24.40 -0.74 -6.59
C THR A 93 24.64 -1.38 -7.97
N GLN A 94 23.98 -0.86 -8.97
CA GLN A 94 24.12 -1.32 -10.35
C GLN A 94 25.17 -0.48 -11.09
N THR A 95 25.98 -1.11 -11.93
CA THR A 95 26.92 -0.40 -12.81
C THR A 95 26.26 0.12 -14.08
N ASP A 96 25.11 -0.45 -14.42
CA ASP A 96 24.29 -0.08 -15.57
C ASP A 96 23.27 0.99 -15.15
N PRO A 97 23.31 2.20 -15.72
CA PRO A 97 22.40 3.29 -15.32
C PRO A 97 20.92 2.95 -15.47
N GLU A 98 20.53 2.20 -16.51
CA GLU A 98 19.14 1.82 -16.72
C GLU A 98 18.65 0.85 -15.63
N LYS A 99 19.50 -0.08 -15.22
CA LYS A 99 19.18 -1.00 -14.11
C LYS A 99 19.13 -0.27 -12.78
N GLU A 100 20.06 0.67 -12.57
CA GLU A 100 20.05 1.51 -11.37
C GLU A 100 18.74 2.30 -11.24
N GLN A 101 18.29 2.96 -12.31
CA GLN A 101 17.02 3.67 -12.34
C GLN A 101 15.82 2.74 -12.09
N LEU A 102 15.84 1.53 -12.66
CA LEU A 102 14.80 0.54 -12.44
C LEU A 102 14.72 0.13 -10.96
N GLU A 103 15.86 -0.11 -10.31
CA GLU A 103 15.89 -0.44 -8.89
C GLU A 103 15.39 0.72 -8.01
N ARG A 104 15.80 1.97 -8.28
CA ARG A 104 15.26 3.15 -7.59
C ARG A 104 13.75 3.26 -7.74
N MET A 105 13.22 2.98 -8.94
CA MET A 105 11.77 2.96 -9.17
C MET A 105 11.03 1.89 -8.37
N LYS A 106 11.63 0.70 -8.22
CA LYS A 106 11.07 -0.35 -7.36
C LYS A 106 11.06 0.06 -5.89
N LEU A 107 12.16 0.66 -5.41
CA LEU A 107 12.24 1.19 -4.04
C LEU A 107 11.20 2.29 -3.80
N LEU A 108 11.07 3.22 -4.75
CA LEU A 108 10.07 4.28 -4.69
C LEU A 108 8.65 3.70 -4.63
N GLN A 109 8.30 2.78 -5.51
CA GLN A 109 6.98 2.14 -5.53
C GLN A 109 6.68 1.44 -4.20
N ALA A 110 7.66 0.69 -3.68
CA ALA A 110 7.52 -0.01 -2.41
C ALA A 110 7.25 0.97 -1.25
N LYS A 111 8.00 2.05 -1.17
CA LYS A 111 7.83 3.05 -0.12
C LYS A 111 6.60 3.91 -0.31
N TYR A 112 6.22 4.23 -1.56
CA TYR A 112 5.01 4.99 -1.87
C TYR A 112 3.73 4.29 -1.39
N PHE A 113 3.70 2.98 -1.39
CA PHE A 113 2.59 2.23 -0.81
C PHE A 113 2.31 2.61 0.65
N VAL A 114 3.37 2.89 1.43
CA VAL A 114 3.27 3.28 2.85
C VAL A 114 3.21 4.79 3.00
N ALA A 115 4.21 5.51 2.52
CA ALA A 115 4.36 6.96 2.69
C ALA A 115 3.32 7.74 1.87
N GLY A 116 2.93 7.19 0.71
CA GLY A 116 1.93 7.79 -0.18
C GLY A 116 2.29 9.22 -0.57
N ALA A 117 1.36 10.12 -0.36
CA ALA A 117 1.46 11.51 -0.75
C ALA A 117 2.22 12.41 0.27
N SER A 118 2.76 11.84 1.34
CA SER A 118 3.54 12.56 2.34
C SER A 118 5.02 12.59 1.98
N ALA A 119 5.53 13.74 1.55
CA ALA A 119 6.96 13.92 1.25
C ALA A 119 7.84 13.67 2.50
N ARG A 120 7.36 14.07 3.66
CA ARG A 120 8.03 13.82 4.94
C ARG A 120 8.21 12.31 5.20
N LEU A 121 7.14 11.52 5.10
CA LEU A 121 7.24 10.07 5.28
C LEU A 121 8.04 9.39 4.15
N MET A 122 8.12 10.02 2.98
CA MET A 122 8.90 9.51 1.86
C MET A 122 10.40 9.71 2.05
N PHE A 123 10.83 10.87 2.54
CA PHE A 123 12.24 11.28 2.47
C PHE A 123 12.91 11.48 3.84
N ASP A 124 12.12 11.70 4.93
CA ASP A 124 12.66 11.96 6.27
C ASP A 124 12.45 10.79 7.25
N ALA A 125 11.78 9.74 6.80
CA ALA A 125 11.51 8.54 7.61
C ALA A 125 11.90 7.27 6.86
N THR A 126 12.33 6.22 7.56
CA THR A 126 12.42 4.87 6.99
C THR A 126 11.01 4.33 6.70
N THR A 127 10.90 3.22 5.97
CA THR A 127 9.57 2.61 5.75
C THR A 127 8.96 2.13 7.07
N GLU A 128 9.77 1.64 7.98
CA GLU A 128 9.39 1.18 9.31
C GLU A 128 8.87 2.35 10.18
N ASP A 129 9.60 3.45 10.22
CA ASP A 129 9.21 4.65 10.98
C ASP A 129 7.92 5.26 10.40
N ALA A 130 7.77 5.25 9.08
CA ALA A 130 6.55 5.69 8.41
C ALA A 130 5.33 4.83 8.80
N ILE A 131 5.49 3.50 8.88
CA ILE A 131 4.44 2.57 9.34
C ILE A 131 4.06 2.89 10.80
N GLU A 132 5.05 3.02 11.69
CA GLU A 132 4.81 3.33 13.11
C GLU A 132 4.10 4.68 13.30
N THR A 133 4.54 5.70 12.56
CA THR A 133 3.91 7.03 12.56
C THR A 133 2.45 6.96 12.11
N LEU A 134 2.17 6.22 11.03
CA LEU A 134 0.82 6.09 10.50
C LEU A 134 -0.08 5.23 11.41
N ASP A 135 0.44 4.16 11.98
CA ASP A 135 -0.30 3.33 12.94
C ASP A 135 -0.68 4.13 14.19
N THR A 136 0.26 4.92 14.73
CA THR A 136 -0.02 5.85 15.83
C THR A 136 -1.11 6.86 15.46
N ALA A 137 -1.01 7.46 14.28
CA ALA A 137 -2.02 8.42 13.83
C ALA A 137 -3.40 7.77 13.61
N ILE A 138 -3.46 6.52 13.16
CA ILE A 138 -4.72 5.76 13.05
C ILE A 138 -5.35 5.52 14.41
N ASP A 139 -4.54 5.14 15.41
CA ASP A 139 -5.02 4.88 16.77
C ASP A 139 -5.51 6.16 17.47
N GLU A 140 -4.87 7.29 17.20
CA GLU A 140 -5.20 8.60 17.79
C GLU A 140 -6.36 9.31 17.07
N ALA A 141 -6.69 8.96 15.83
CA ALA A 141 -7.73 9.58 15.02
C ALA A 141 -9.03 8.73 14.95
N PRO A 142 -9.79 8.54 16.03
CA PRO A 142 -10.89 7.58 16.11
C PRO A 142 -12.08 7.90 15.18
N LYS A 143 -12.13 9.09 14.58
CA LYS A 143 -13.19 9.53 13.67
C LYS A 143 -12.59 10.22 12.46
N ILE A 144 -12.16 9.45 11.47
CA ILE A 144 -11.60 10.00 10.22
C ILE A 144 -12.67 10.49 9.23
N GLU A 145 -13.91 9.99 9.31
CA GLU A 145 -14.96 10.28 8.33
C GLU A 145 -15.32 11.78 8.18
N PRO A 146 -15.37 12.61 9.25
CA PRO A 146 -15.60 14.04 9.10
C PRO A 146 -14.52 14.72 8.25
N TYR A 147 -13.26 14.32 8.41
CA TYR A 147 -12.12 14.91 7.70
C TYR A 147 -12.13 14.57 6.21
N LEU A 148 -12.63 13.41 5.83
CA LEU A 148 -12.82 13.03 4.42
C LEU A 148 -13.90 13.85 3.72
N ARG A 149 -14.79 14.50 4.47
CA ARG A 149 -15.85 15.37 3.96
C ARG A 149 -15.46 16.84 3.94
N ARG A 150 -14.16 17.16 3.93
CA ARG A 150 -13.62 18.54 3.94
C ARG A 150 -13.79 19.32 5.25
N PHE A 151 -14.08 18.68 6.35
CA PHE A 151 -13.99 19.33 7.64
C PHE A 151 -12.53 19.33 8.09
N ALA A 152 -11.83 20.45 7.86
CA ALA A 152 -10.53 20.66 8.46
C ALA A 152 -10.70 20.74 9.99
N GLY A 153 -10.11 19.79 10.70
CA GLY A 153 -10.01 19.82 12.15
C GLY A 153 -8.58 20.08 12.56
N ASP A 154 -8.38 20.55 13.77
CA ASP A 154 -7.06 20.84 14.35
C ASP A 154 -6.33 19.58 14.85
N SER A 155 -6.71 18.38 14.38
CA SER A 155 -6.08 17.14 14.80
C SER A 155 -4.84 16.84 13.95
N GLY A 156 -3.66 16.91 14.58
CA GLY A 156 -2.40 16.52 13.95
C GLY A 156 -2.42 15.08 13.43
N ALA A 157 -3.01 14.14 14.20
CA ALA A 157 -3.16 12.74 13.81
C ALA A 157 -3.99 12.60 12.51
N ALA A 158 -5.14 13.29 12.42
CA ALA A 158 -5.95 13.26 11.20
C ALA A 158 -5.21 13.86 10.00
N ASN A 159 -4.44 14.92 10.19
CA ASN A 159 -3.65 15.55 9.15
C ASN A 159 -2.55 14.62 8.60
N SER A 160 -1.96 13.78 9.45
CA SER A 160 -0.97 12.78 9.03
C SER A 160 -1.56 11.67 8.15
N LEU A 161 -2.88 11.46 8.22
CA LEU A 161 -3.59 10.43 7.45
C LEU A 161 -4.18 10.95 6.14
N LEU A 162 -4.10 12.25 5.88
CA LEU A 162 -4.77 12.90 4.76
C LEU A 162 -3.79 13.50 3.75
N ALA A 163 -4.17 13.46 2.50
CA ALA A 163 -3.49 14.11 1.38
C ALA A 163 -4.45 15.08 0.70
N ARG A 164 -3.91 16.19 0.19
CA ARG A 164 -4.66 17.22 -0.53
C ARG A 164 -4.15 17.34 -1.96
N TYR A 165 -5.05 17.25 -2.92
CA TYR A 165 -4.74 17.38 -4.34
C TYR A 165 -5.56 18.48 -4.97
N GLU A 166 -4.93 19.31 -5.78
CA GLU A 166 -5.61 20.33 -6.56
C GLU A 166 -6.56 19.67 -7.57
N LEU A 167 -7.79 20.20 -7.65
CA LEU A 167 -8.74 19.80 -8.68
C LEU A 167 -8.52 20.64 -9.94
N PRO A 168 -8.69 20.06 -11.13
CA PRO A 168 -8.36 20.72 -12.41
C PRO A 168 -9.30 21.87 -12.82
N TYR A 169 -10.14 22.36 -11.92
CA TYR A 169 -11.11 23.43 -12.20
C TYR A 169 -10.74 24.72 -11.45
N GLU A 170 -10.88 25.85 -12.14
CA GLU A 170 -10.50 27.22 -11.77
C GLU A 170 -11.19 27.81 -10.52
N ILE A 171 -11.75 27.01 -9.65
CA ILE A 171 -12.36 27.52 -8.41
C ILE A 171 -11.25 27.59 -7.36
N PRO A 172 -10.86 28.78 -6.89
CA PRO A 172 -9.91 28.94 -5.81
C PRO A 172 -10.33 28.10 -4.59
N TYR A 173 -9.35 27.41 -3.97
CA TYR A 173 -9.56 26.58 -2.80
C TYR A 173 -10.35 25.27 -3.03
N ASN A 174 -10.44 24.78 -4.27
CA ASN A 174 -11.07 23.51 -4.58
C ASN A 174 -10.01 22.40 -4.62
N TYR A 175 -9.87 21.65 -3.54
CA TYR A 175 -8.97 20.50 -3.44
C TYR A 175 -9.75 19.24 -3.08
N ASP A 176 -9.21 18.12 -3.52
CA ASP A 176 -9.70 16.80 -3.19
C ASP A 176 -8.89 16.26 -2.00
N VAL A 177 -9.59 15.83 -0.94
CA VAL A 177 -8.96 15.24 0.25
C VAL A 177 -9.08 13.74 0.15
N ARG A 178 -7.95 13.05 0.27
CA ARG A 178 -7.84 11.59 0.23
C ARG A 178 -7.05 11.10 1.43
N LEU A 179 -7.11 9.80 1.68
CA LEU A 179 -6.14 9.19 2.57
C LEU A 179 -4.73 9.25 1.94
N VAL A 180 -3.74 9.42 2.81
CA VAL A 180 -2.38 9.69 2.41
C VAL A 180 -1.75 8.56 1.60
N SER A 181 -2.10 7.29 1.90
CA SER A 181 -1.46 6.13 1.28
C SER A 181 -2.36 4.90 1.22
N ASP A 182 -1.97 3.94 0.39
CA ASP A 182 -2.64 2.65 0.23
C ASP A 182 -2.58 1.83 1.53
N TYR A 183 -1.49 1.92 2.26
CA TYR A 183 -1.35 1.31 3.59
C TYR A 183 -2.44 1.81 4.56
N VAL A 184 -2.61 3.12 4.66
CA VAL A 184 -3.62 3.72 5.54
C VAL A 184 -5.03 3.29 5.15
N VAL A 185 -5.32 3.22 3.85
CA VAL A 185 -6.65 2.79 3.41
C VAL A 185 -6.90 1.31 3.74
N ARG A 186 -5.93 0.42 3.54
CA ARG A 186 -6.08 -0.99 3.96
C ARG A 186 -6.35 -1.09 5.46
N LYS A 187 -5.54 -0.42 6.28
CA LYS A 187 -5.70 -0.43 7.74
C LYS A 187 -7.06 0.10 8.17
N LEU A 188 -7.45 1.27 7.71
CA LEU A 188 -8.74 1.87 8.06
C LEU A 188 -9.93 1.05 7.53
N ALA A 189 -9.85 0.50 6.32
CA ALA A 189 -10.88 -0.40 5.78
C ALA A 189 -11.05 -1.64 6.66
N THR A 190 -9.95 -2.24 7.11
CA THR A 190 -9.93 -3.40 8.01
C THR A 190 -10.54 -3.05 9.37
N LEU A 191 -10.24 -1.86 9.92
CA LEU A 191 -10.72 -1.44 11.24
C LEU A 191 -12.17 -0.96 11.23
N MET A 192 -12.59 -0.22 10.21
CA MET A 192 -13.87 0.51 10.18
C MET A 192 -14.92 -0.15 9.26
N GLY A 193 -14.51 -1.11 8.46
CA GLY A 193 -15.41 -1.96 7.67
C GLY A 193 -15.93 -1.36 6.36
N PRO A 194 -16.84 -2.08 5.69
CA PRO A 194 -17.27 -1.77 4.31
C PRO A 194 -17.97 -0.42 4.14
N ARG A 195 -18.55 0.12 5.23
CA ARG A 195 -19.21 1.43 5.18
C ARG A 195 -18.21 2.54 4.86
N LEU A 196 -17.05 2.52 5.51
CA LEU A 196 -15.98 3.48 5.25
C LEU A 196 -15.53 3.44 3.78
N VAL A 197 -15.35 2.23 3.23
CA VAL A 197 -14.93 2.06 1.84
C VAL A 197 -15.97 2.62 0.86
N ARG A 198 -17.26 2.48 1.15
CA ARG A 198 -18.34 3.12 0.37
C ARG A 198 -18.29 4.65 0.44
N ASP A 199 -18.01 5.19 1.61
CA ASP A 199 -17.90 6.64 1.80
C ASP A 199 -16.66 7.20 1.08
N PHE A 200 -15.54 6.48 1.07
CA PHE A 200 -14.37 6.80 0.24
C PHE A 200 -14.70 6.83 -1.25
N LYS A 201 -15.40 5.85 -1.76
CA LYS A 201 -15.79 5.84 -3.16
C LYS A 201 -16.59 7.09 -3.54
N ARG A 202 -17.53 7.49 -2.70
CA ARG A 202 -18.35 8.69 -2.94
C ARG A 202 -17.51 9.96 -2.99
N ALA A 203 -16.47 10.03 -2.14
CA ALA A 203 -15.55 11.15 -2.11
C ALA A 203 -14.57 11.17 -3.30
N CYS A 204 -14.17 9.97 -3.81
CA CYS A 204 -13.10 9.83 -4.81
C CYS A 204 -13.62 9.53 -6.24
N ASN A 205 -14.88 9.78 -6.55
CA ASN A 205 -15.53 9.37 -7.83
C ASN A 205 -14.86 9.91 -9.13
N ALA A 206 -13.84 10.74 -9.03
CA ALA A 206 -13.23 11.42 -10.17
C ALA A 206 -12.00 10.71 -10.77
N ASN A 207 -11.41 9.65 -10.14
CA ASN A 207 -10.16 9.06 -10.64
C ASN A 207 -10.28 7.55 -10.95
N PRO A 208 -10.12 7.13 -12.24
CA PRO A 208 -10.16 5.71 -12.62
C PRO A 208 -9.08 4.83 -11.99
N SER A 209 -7.91 5.37 -11.66
CA SER A 209 -6.80 4.61 -11.05
C SER A 209 -7.11 4.11 -9.64
N THR A 210 -8.07 4.73 -8.94
CA THR A 210 -8.52 4.30 -7.60
C THR A 210 -9.47 3.09 -7.62
N ARG A 211 -9.91 2.63 -8.80
CA ARG A 211 -10.92 1.55 -8.90
C ARG A 211 -10.40 0.18 -8.46
N GLY A 212 -9.16 -0.16 -8.77
CA GLY A 212 -8.53 -1.42 -8.31
C GLY A 212 -8.40 -1.45 -6.80
N PHE A 213 -7.92 -0.36 -6.27
CA PHE A 213 -7.71 -0.12 -4.86
C PHE A 213 -9.01 -0.21 -4.02
N ASN A 214 -10.12 0.31 -4.54
CA ASN A 214 -11.42 0.20 -3.86
C ASN A 214 -11.90 -1.25 -3.70
N LEU A 215 -11.59 -2.15 -4.65
CA LEU A 215 -11.95 -3.57 -4.53
C LEU A 215 -11.13 -4.27 -3.44
N GLU A 216 -9.85 -3.96 -3.37
CA GLU A 216 -8.96 -4.51 -2.38
C GLU A 216 -9.31 -4.03 -0.96
N ALA A 217 -9.50 -2.73 -0.77
CA ALA A 217 -9.96 -2.17 0.50
C ALA A 217 -11.32 -2.75 0.93
N TRP A 218 -12.24 -2.93 -0.01
CA TRP A 218 -13.51 -3.58 0.23
C TRP A 218 -13.34 -5.06 0.64
N PHE A 219 -12.44 -5.79 -0.02
CA PHE A 219 -12.14 -7.17 0.31
C PHE A 219 -11.66 -7.30 1.77
N PHE A 220 -10.72 -6.47 2.20
CA PHE A 220 -10.25 -6.48 3.58
C PHE A 220 -11.34 -6.08 4.57
N ALA A 221 -12.13 -5.07 4.23
CA ALA A 221 -13.24 -4.62 5.07
C ALA A 221 -14.32 -5.71 5.25
N GLU A 222 -14.71 -6.39 4.18
CA GLU A 222 -15.69 -7.49 4.25
C GLU A 222 -15.13 -8.67 5.06
N LEU A 223 -13.90 -9.08 4.78
CA LEU A 223 -13.28 -10.22 5.47
C LEU A 223 -13.11 -9.97 6.98
N SER A 224 -12.93 -8.71 7.39
CA SER A 224 -12.75 -8.35 8.81
C SER A 224 -14.07 -8.20 9.56
N HIS A 225 -15.16 -7.87 8.89
CA HIS A 225 -16.42 -7.50 9.55
C HIS A 225 -17.57 -8.47 9.25
N ASN A 226 -17.52 -9.15 8.12
CA ASN A 226 -18.59 -10.04 7.65
C ASN A 226 -18.03 -11.39 7.22
N ASP A 227 -18.93 -12.34 6.94
CA ASP A 227 -18.60 -13.52 6.18
C ASP A 227 -18.51 -13.15 4.70
N LEU A 228 -17.34 -13.30 4.09
CA LEU A 228 -17.14 -12.94 2.70
C LEU A 228 -17.72 -14.02 1.79
N ALA A 229 -18.85 -13.75 1.18
CA ALA A 229 -19.47 -14.63 0.18
C ALA A 229 -18.77 -14.48 -1.18
N TRP A 230 -18.45 -15.61 -1.80
CA TRP A 230 -17.82 -15.67 -3.11
C TRP A 230 -18.37 -16.80 -3.97
N SER A 231 -18.13 -16.73 -5.27
CA SER A 231 -18.60 -17.70 -6.26
C SER A 231 -17.45 -18.21 -7.11
N VAL A 232 -17.53 -19.48 -7.50
CA VAL A 232 -16.56 -20.14 -8.38
C VAL A 232 -17.28 -21.03 -9.39
N TYR A 233 -16.69 -21.19 -10.57
CA TYR A 233 -17.15 -22.21 -11.51
C TYR A 233 -16.45 -23.54 -11.25
N VAL A 234 -17.23 -24.57 -10.95
CA VAL A 234 -16.78 -25.96 -10.84
C VAL A 234 -17.56 -26.77 -11.86
N GLU A 235 -16.90 -27.42 -12.80
CA GLU A 235 -17.54 -28.19 -13.89
C GLU A 235 -18.65 -27.39 -14.59
N SER A 236 -18.39 -26.14 -14.93
CA SER A 236 -19.31 -25.20 -15.56
C SER A 236 -20.54 -24.80 -14.73
N LYS A 237 -20.64 -25.25 -13.47
CA LYS A 237 -21.69 -24.85 -12.54
C LYS A 237 -21.17 -23.79 -11.59
N LEU A 238 -21.94 -22.73 -11.39
CA LEU A 238 -21.64 -21.69 -10.43
C LEU A 238 -21.94 -22.20 -9.02
N GLN A 239 -20.94 -22.28 -8.18
CA GLN A 239 -21.06 -22.62 -6.76
C GLN A 239 -20.81 -21.37 -5.92
N GLN A 240 -21.62 -21.19 -4.88
CA GLN A 240 -21.41 -20.16 -3.87
C GLN A 240 -20.75 -20.79 -2.65
N ARG A 241 -19.80 -20.05 -2.08
CA ARG A 241 -19.10 -20.41 -0.85
C ARG A 241 -18.87 -19.15 -0.03
N GLN A 242 -18.31 -19.28 1.16
CA GLN A 242 -17.95 -18.15 2.01
C GLN A 242 -16.65 -18.42 2.76
N TRP A 243 -15.93 -17.34 3.05
CA TRP A 243 -14.89 -17.31 4.07
C TRP A 243 -15.46 -16.63 5.30
N GLY A 244 -15.25 -17.23 6.46
CA GLY A 244 -15.73 -16.68 7.72
C GLY A 244 -15.01 -15.38 8.08
N ARG A 245 -15.70 -14.52 8.81
CA ARG A 245 -15.12 -13.31 9.39
C ARG A 245 -13.84 -13.64 10.15
N SER A 246 -12.80 -12.83 9.95
CA SER A 246 -11.48 -13.06 10.53
C SER A 246 -10.74 -11.78 10.84
N THR A 247 -9.93 -11.79 11.88
CA THR A 247 -8.94 -10.73 12.12
C THR A 247 -7.82 -10.85 11.10
N ILE A 248 -7.36 -9.71 10.57
CA ILE A 248 -6.25 -9.65 9.62
C ILE A 248 -5.02 -9.10 10.32
N VAL A 249 -3.93 -9.88 10.27
CA VAL A 249 -2.63 -9.48 10.82
C VAL A 249 -1.83 -8.79 9.72
N PHE A 250 -1.45 -7.53 9.93
CA PHE A 250 -0.51 -6.86 9.05
C PHE A 250 0.91 -7.26 9.43
N PHE A 251 1.70 -7.69 8.46
CA PHE A 251 3.04 -8.20 8.70
C PHE A 251 4.05 -7.68 7.68
N ASP A 252 5.31 -7.62 8.09
CA ASP A 252 6.42 -7.35 7.17
C ASP A 252 6.90 -8.68 6.57
N PRO A 253 6.71 -8.93 5.26
CA PRO A 253 7.14 -10.18 4.64
C PRO A 253 8.62 -10.45 4.77
N ASP A 254 9.45 -9.41 4.89
CA ASP A 254 10.90 -9.54 5.03
C ASP A 254 11.33 -9.93 6.44
N LYS A 255 10.50 -9.63 7.43
CA LYS A 255 10.73 -9.90 8.86
C LYS A 255 9.92 -11.08 9.39
N TYR A 256 9.12 -11.76 8.54
CA TYR A 256 8.37 -12.94 8.97
C TYR A 256 9.31 -13.97 9.62
N PRO A 257 8.98 -14.61 10.76
CA PRO A 257 7.65 -14.66 11.41
C PRO A 257 7.40 -13.60 12.50
N ILE A 258 8.21 -12.57 12.62
CA ILE A 258 8.10 -11.56 13.68
C ILE A 258 6.70 -10.92 13.66
N GLY A 259 6.04 -10.92 14.82
CA GLY A 259 4.71 -10.31 15.01
C GLY A 259 3.55 -11.13 14.48
N VAL A 260 3.78 -12.37 14.02
CA VAL A 260 2.73 -13.27 13.53
C VAL A 260 2.60 -14.49 14.47
N SER A 261 1.37 -14.74 14.96
CA SER A 261 1.01 -16.00 15.62
C SER A 261 0.10 -16.82 14.70
N LEU A 262 0.41 -18.10 14.56
CA LEU A 262 -0.37 -19.07 13.78
C LEU A 262 -1.02 -20.12 14.68
N ASP A 263 -1.56 -19.71 15.83
CA ASP A 263 -2.24 -20.60 16.79
C ASP A 263 -3.61 -21.09 16.29
N GLY A 264 -4.14 -20.46 15.26
CA GLY A 264 -5.39 -20.81 14.58
C GLY A 264 -5.39 -20.34 13.13
N PRO A 265 -6.52 -20.52 12.41
CA PRO A 265 -6.70 -20.00 11.05
C PRO A 265 -6.44 -18.50 11.03
N THR A 266 -5.43 -18.05 10.27
CA THR A 266 -4.94 -16.68 10.32
C THR A 266 -4.91 -16.08 8.93
N TRP A 267 -5.53 -14.89 8.78
CA TRP A 267 -5.37 -14.05 7.62
C TRP A 267 -4.27 -13.02 7.86
N MET A 268 -3.42 -12.86 6.87
CA MET A 268 -2.30 -11.92 6.89
C MET A 268 -2.32 -11.03 5.67
N ALA A 269 -1.96 -9.76 5.84
CA ALA A 269 -1.77 -8.80 4.76
C ALA A 269 -0.37 -8.19 4.83
N PRO A 270 0.37 -8.08 3.71
CA PRO A 270 1.68 -7.44 3.74
C PRO A 270 1.52 -5.95 4.07
N ALA A 271 2.34 -5.47 5.03
CA ALA A 271 2.46 -4.06 5.36
C ALA A 271 3.30 -3.28 4.34
N LYS A 272 3.94 -3.97 3.41
CA LYS A 272 4.77 -3.42 2.33
C LYS A 272 4.22 -3.81 0.97
N TRP A 273 4.58 -3.03 -0.05
CA TRP A 273 4.31 -3.37 -1.44
C TRP A 273 5.08 -4.63 -1.86
N ASN A 274 4.39 -5.60 -2.46
CA ASN A 274 4.99 -6.86 -2.90
C ASN A 274 5.06 -7.01 -4.44
N GLN A 275 4.95 -5.92 -5.17
CA GLN A 275 5.07 -5.85 -6.63
C GLN A 275 4.25 -6.89 -7.42
N GLY A 276 3.05 -7.25 -6.92
CA GLY A 276 2.12 -8.12 -7.63
C GLY A 276 2.19 -9.60 -7.24
N GLY A 277 2.84 -9.93 -6.12
CA GLY A 277 2.91 -11.31 -5.63
C GLY A 277 1.60 -11.80 -5.00
N TYR A 278 1.08 -11.07 -4.02
CA TYR A 278 -0.18 -11.36 -3.33
C TYR A 278 -0.63 -10.16 -2.48
N ASP A 279 -1.92 -10.04 -2.24
CA ASP A 279 -2.50 -9.00 -1.38
C ASP A 279 -2.83 -9.52 0.02
N ALA A 280 -3.12 -10.82 0.13
CA ALA A 280 -3.37 -11.49 1.40
C ALA A 280 -2.90 -12.94 1.38
N VAL A 281 -2.65 -13.48 2.57
CA VAL A 281 -2.34 -14.91 2.78
C VAL A 281 -3.21 -15.44 3.90
N PHE A 282 -3.81 -16.60 3.69
CA PHE A 282 -4.51 -17.36 4.72
C PHE A 282 -3.75 -18.62 5.04
N ILE A 283 -3.58 -18.89 6.32
CA ILE A 283 -2.90 -20.08 6.81
C ILE A 283 -3.80 -20.79 7.82
N ASP A 284 -3.99 -22.08 7.60
CA ASP A 284 -4.66 -22.97 8.52
C ASP A 284 -3.79 -24.21 8.74
N LYS A 285 -3.15 -24.29 9.91
CA LYS A 285 -2.28 -25.41 10.26
C LYS A 285 -3.05 -26.73 10.46
N ALA A 286 -4.30 -26.64 10.93
CA ALA A 286 -5.11 -27.82 11.17
C ALA A 286 -5.54 -28.48 9.85
N GLU A 287 -5.91 -27.65 8.86
CA GLU A 287 -6.25 -28.07 7.50
C GLU A 287 -5.02 -28.20 6.60
N GLN A 288 -3.83 -27.88 7.09
CA GLN A 288 -2.56 -27.91 6.33
C GLN A 288 -2.65 -27.08 5.03
N LEU A 289 -3.33 -25.95 5.11
CA LEU A 289 -3.68 -25.09 3.98
C LEU A 289 -2.91 -23.77 4.04
N VAL A 290 -2.30 -23.40 2.91
CA VAL A 290 -1.80 -22.05 2.65
C VAL A 290 -2.50 -21.52 1.42
N ARG A 291 -3.16 -20.37 1.54
CA ARG A 291 -3.87 -19.70 0.43
C ARG A 291 -3.31 -18.31 0.23
N PHE A 292 -2.76 -18.07 -0.94
CA PHE A 292 -2.38 -16.75 -1.42
C PHE A 292 -3.54 -16.12 -2.19
N VAL A 293 -3.81 -14.87 -1.92
CA VAL A 293 -4.93 -14.15 -2.55
C VAL A 293 -4.41 -12.91 -3.25
N GLN A 294 -4.87 -12.70 -4.47
CA GLN A 294 -4.65 -11.51 -5.25
C GLN A 294 -5.99 -10.93 -5.68
N VAL A 295 -6.22 -9.65 -5.34
CA VAL A 295 -7.47 -8.95 -5.58
C VAL A 295 -7.31 -8.02 -6.78
N THR A 296 -8.11 -8.21 -7.83
CA THR A 296 -7.93 -7.42 -9.05
C THR A 296 -9.23 -7.14 -9.78
N ARG A 297 -9.29 -5.97 -10.44
CA ARG A 297 -10.31 -5.61 -11.43
C ARG A 297 -9.77 -5.62 -12.86
N ALA A 298 -8.47 -5.71 -13.03
CA ALA A 298 -7.83 -5.71 -14.33
C ALA A 298 -8.22 -6.98 -15.11
N GLU A 299 -8.37 -6.87 -16.41
CA GLU A 299 -8.59 -8.03 -17.29
C GLU A 299 -7.32 -8.86 -17.46
N HIS A 300 -6.19 -8.17 -17.47
CA HIS A 300 -4.85 -8.74 -17.50
C HIS A 300 -4.12 -8.29 -16.24
N HIS A 301 -3.66 -9.25 -15.49
CA HIS A 301 -2.91 -8.99 -14.26
C HIS A 301 -1.55 -9.68 -14.37
N THR A 302 -0.52 -9.04 -13.85
CA THR A 302 0.80 -9.66 -13.75
C THR A 302 0.90 -10.36 -12.41
N PHE A 303 1.48 -11.55 -12.40
CA PHE A 303 1.82 -12.29 -11.19
C PHE A 303 3.33 -12.48 -11.15
N ASP A 304 3.97 -11.97 -10.11
CA ASP A 304 5.38 -12.21 -9.88
C ASP A 304 5.52 -13.34 -8.85
N PRO A 305 5.95 -14.54 -9.28
CA PRO A 305 6.05 -15.68 -8.38
C PRO A 305 7.14 -15.53 -7.32
N ILE A 306 8.08 -14.60 -7.48
CA ILE A 306 9.23 -14.48 -6.57
C ILE A 306 8.79 -14.19 -5.13
N TYR A 307 7.84 -13.28 -4.94
CA TYR A 307 7.35 -12.93 -3.60
C TYR A 307 6.54 -14.06 -2.97
N PHE A 308 5.75 -14.77 -3.79
CA PHE A 308 5.05 -15.98 -3.37
C PHE A 308 6.05 -17.05 -2.90
N VAL A 309 7.06 -17.36 -3.72
CA VAL A 309 8.09 -18.36 -3.41
C VAL A 309 8.87 -17.98 -2.14
N MET A 310 9.26 -16.71 -2.01
CA MET A 310 9.99 -16.25 -0.83
C MET A 310 9.20 -16.44 0.46
N LEU A 311 7.91 -16.07 0.47
CA LEU A 311 7.09 -16.25 1.67
C LEU A 311 6.79 -17.73 1.92
N LEU A 312 6.45 -18.51 0.90
CA LEU A 312 6.20 -19.94 1.06
C LEU A 312 7.42 -20.68 1.64
N ASN A 313 8.62 -20.37 1.16
CA ASN A 313 9.88 -20.91 1.71
C ASN A 313 10.03 -20.57 3.20
N ARG A 314 9.77 -19.33 3.61
CA ARG A 314 9.86 -18.94 5.02
C ARG A 314 8.83 -19.65 5.90
N LEU A 315 7.59 -19.80 5.42
CA LEU A 315 6.52 -20.52 6.10
C LEU A 315 6.90 -21.99 6.34
N VAL A 316 7.42 -22.64 5.32
CA VAL A 316 7.80 -24.06 5.36
C VAL A 316 9.05 -24.28 6.21
N ALA A 317 10.01 -23.36 6.17
CA ALA A 317 11.23 -23.46 6.96
C ALA A 317 11.02 -23.23 8.48
N GLY A 318 9.96 -22.52 8.87
CA GLY A 318 9.75 -22.09 10.26
C GLY A 318 8.52 -22.68 10.93
N ASP A 319 7.34 -22.39 10.41
CA ASP A 319 6.10 -22.53 11.18
C ASP A 319 5.21 -23.70 10.76
N LEU A 320 5.39 -24.21 9.54
CA LEU A 320 4.53 -25.24 8.98
C LEU A 320 5.27 -26.58 8.90
N ASN A 321 4.86 -27.52 9.73
CA ASN A 321 5.43 -28.88 9.69
C ASN A 321 4.97 -29.68 8.46
N GLN A 322 3.78 -29.35 7.94
CA GLN A 322 3.21 -30.00 6.77
C GLN A 322 2.23 -29.05 6.08
N VAL A 323 2.27 -29.04 4.74
CA VAL A 323 1.31 -28.34 3.88
C VAL A 323 0.73 -29.35 2.89
N ALA A 324 -0.57 -29.60 2.99
CA ALA A 324 -1.27 -30.49 2.08
C ALA A 324 -1.81 -29.76 0.85
N VAL A 325 -2.14 -28.48 1.01
CA VAL A 325 -2.75 -27.67 -0.06
C VAL A 325 -2.13 -26.28 -0.11
N VAL A 326 -1.68 -25.88 -1.27
CA VAL A 326 -1.32 -24.49 -1.59
C VAL A 326 -2.30 -23.96 -2.64
N GLU A 327 -2.97 -22.87 -2.34
CA GLU A 327 -3.94 -22.24 -3.25
C GLU A 327 -3.48 -20.85 -3.66
N LEU A 328 -3.64 -20.53 -4.94
CA LEU A 328 -3.52 -19.19 -5.48
C LEU A 328 -4.90 -18.75 -5.97
N CYS A 329 -5.49 -17.78 -5.27
CA CYS A 329 -6.85 -17.31 -5.52
C CYS A 329 -6.83 -15.90 -6.10
N PHE A 330 -7.38 -15.73 -7.31
CA PHE A 330 -7.65 -14.42 -7.88
C PHE A 330 -9.08 -14.00 -7.54
N VAL A 331 -9.19 -12.95 -6.74
CA VAL A 331 -10.48 -12.34 -6.36
C VAL A 331 -10.83 -11.26 -7.36
N VAL A 332 -11.93 -11.46 -8.08
CA VAL A 332 -12.40 -10.52 -9.12
C VAL A 332 -13.85 -10.11 -8.85
N PRO A 333 -14.32 -8.96 -9.38
CA PRO A 333 -15.76 -8.67 -9.37
C PRO A 333 -16.55 -9.76 -10.07
N MET A 334 -17.80 -10.00 -9.61
CA MET A 334 -18.65 -11.07 -10.10
C MET A 334 -18.93 -11.00 -11.61
N ASP A 335 -19.03 -9.79 -12.16
CA ASP A 335 -19.19 -9.54 -13.59
C ASP A 335 -17.95 -9.93 -14.43
N ARG A 336 -16.77 -9.98 -13.82
CA ARG A 336 -15.52 -10.38 -14.46
C ARG A 336 -15.18 -11.86 -14.33
N LEU A 337 -15.86 -12.61 -13.46
CA LEU A 337 -15.53 -13.99 -13.12
C LEU A 337 -15.42 -14.92 -14.35
N LYS A 338 -16.25 -14.74 -15.38
CA LYS A 338 -16.20 -15.55 -16.61
C LYS A 338 -15.08 -15.12 -17.57
N ALA A 339 -14.78 -13.84 -17.59
CA ALA A 339 -13.85 -13.25 -18.57
C ALA A 339 -12.41 -13.30 -18.11
N PHE A 340 -12.17 -13.22 -16.81
CA PHE A 340 -10.83 -13.18 -16.24
C PHE A 340 -10.04 -14.44 -16.56
N ARG A 341 -8.80 -14.25 -16.94
CA ARG A 341 -7.83 -15.34 -17.18
C ARG A 341 -6.64 -15.15 -16.24
N PRO A 342 -6.35 -16.14 -15.38
CA PRO A 342 -5.17 -16.09 -14.53
C PRO A 342 -3.91 -15.91 -15.38
N PRO A 343 -2.94 -15.11 -14.91
CA PRO A 343 -1.67 -14.92 -15.60
C PRO A 343 -0.76 -16.16 -15.56
N LEU A 344 -1.12 -17.14 -14.72
CA LEU A 344 -0.40 -18.38 -14.50
C LEU A 344 -1.34 -19.57 -14.71
N SER A 345 -0.91 -20.57 -15.45
CA SER A 345 -1.68 -21.81 -15.62
C SER A 345 -1.60 -22.69 -14.35
N GLN A 346 -2.54 -23.63 -14.23
CA GLN A 346 -2.51 -24.64 -13.17
C GLN A 346 -1.19 -25.41 -13.16
N GLU A 347 -0.73 -25.85 -14.33
CA GLU A 347 0.51 -26.62 -14.51
C GLU A 347 1.75 -25.81 -14.12
N ASP A 348 1.83 -24.51 -14.51
CA ASP A 348 2.96 -23.67 -14.15
C ASP A 348 2.99 -23.35 -12.65
N PHE A 349 1.82 -23.22 -12.02
CA PHE A 349 1.74 -23.05 -10.58
C PHE A 349 2.18 -24.31 -9.82
N GLU A 350 1.75 -25.49 -10.27
CA GLU A 350 2.22 -26.78 -9.73
C GLU A 350 3.74 -26.88 -9.80
N LYS A 351 4.34 -26.59 -10.97
CA LYS A 351 5.79 -26.57 -11.13
C LYS A 351 6.47 -25.57 -10.18
N THR A 352 5.87 -24.41 -9.96
CA THR A 352 6.43 -23.39 -9.05
C THR A 352 6.45 -23.90 -7.61
N VAL A 353 5.38 -24.55 -7.15
CA VAL A 353 5.30 -25.13 -5.82
C VAL A 353 6.28 -26.32 -5.67
N GLU A 354 6.39 -27.17 -6.68
CA GLU A 354 7.38 -28.26 -6.71
C GLU A 354 8.82 -27.76 -6.66
N GLN A 355 9.14 -26.64 -7.32
CA GLN A 355 10.46 -26.02 -7.25
C GLN A 355 10.80 -25.54 -5.84
N VAL A 356 9.82 -25.00 -5.10
CA VAL A 356 9.99 -24.65 -3.70
C VAL A 356 10.35 -25.90 -2.89
N ALA A 357 9.63 -26.99 -3.05
CA ALA A 357 9.90 -28.25 -2.38
C ALA A 357 11.30 -28.83 -2.69
N CYS A 358 11.81 -28.63 -3.93
CA CYS A 358 13.12 -29.14 -4.35
C CYS A 358 14.30 -28.23 -3.96
N SER A 359 14.09 -26.91 -3.83
CA SER A 359 15.18 -25.97 -3.51
C SER A 359 15.68 -26.09 -2.08
N GLU A 360 14.86 -26.58 -1.18
CA GLU A 360 15.14 -26.76 0.24
C GLU A 360 16.06 -27.96 0.55
N SER A 361 16.18 -28.92 -0.35
CA SER A 361 17.06 -30.09 -0.20
C SER A 361 18.56 -29.76 -0.13
N ARG A 362 18.97 -28.49 -0.30
CA ARG A 362 20.37 -28.06 -0.31
C ARG A 362 20.86 -27.33 0.94
N ALA A 363 20.00 -26.97 1.87
CA ALA A 363 20.36 -26.22 3.09
C ALA A 363 20.08 -27.05 4.34
N THR A 364 21.10 -27.74 4.84
CA THR A 364 21.41 -28.25 6.18
C THR A 364 20.32 -28.42 7.27
N TRP A 365 20.15 -29.65 7.74
CA TRP A 365 19.94 -30.14 9.11
C TRP A 365 18.52 -30.32 9.70
N SER A 366 17.46 -29.98 9.06
CA SER A 366 16.13 -30.55 9.34
C SER A 366 15.37 -30.58 8.02
N SER A 367 15.15 -31.76 7.45
CA SER A 367 14.68 -31.90 6.06
C SER A 367 13.32 -31.29 5.82
N PRO A 368 13.22 -30.14 5.13
CA PRO A 368 11.96 -29.60 4.64
C PRO A 368 11.33 -30.46 3.53
N GLU A 369 12.07 -31.44 3.00
CA GLU A 369 11.56 -32.40 1.99
C GLU A 369 10.21 -33.04 2.36
N HIS A 370 9.85 -33.02 3.64
CA HIS A 370 8.60 -33.61 4.11
C HIS A 370 7.43 -32.63 4.15
N THR A 371 7.68 -31.31 4.19
CA THR A 371 6.62 -30.31 4.43
C THR A 371 5.70 -30.13 3.23
N LEU A 372 6.26 -30.11 2.00
CA LEU A 372 5.49 -29.96 0.75
C LEU A 372 5.35 -31.29 -0.03
N LYS A 373 5.80 -32.41 0.52
CA LYS A 373 5.72 -33.71 -0.15
C LYS A 373 4.26 -34.13 -0.33
N ASN A 374 3.85 -34.33 -1.59
CA ASN A 374 2.47 -34.61 -1.98
C ASN A 374 1.50 -33.41 -1.79
N CYS A 375 1.99 -32.18 -1.73
CA CYS A 375 1.17 -31.00 -1.69
C CYS A 375 0.35 -30.85 -2.98
N SER A 376 -0.93 -30.54 -2.84
CA SER A 376 -1.79 -30.17 -3.98
C SER A 376 -1.73 -28.67 -4.21
N ALA A 377 -1.27 -28.25 -5.37
CA ALA A 377 -1.30 -26.84 -5.78
C ALA A 377 -2.56 -26.57 -6.60
N LYS A 378 -3.24 -25.44 -6.36
CA LYS A 378 -4.48 -25.06 -7.04
C LYS A 378 -4.52 -23.60 -7.41
N VAL A 379 -4.86 -23.30 -8.64
CA VAL A 379 -5.18 -21.94 -9.08
C VAL A 379 -6.71 -21.80 -9.18
N MET A 380 -7.25 -20.77 -8.54
CA MET A 380 -8.69 -20.50 -8.52
C MET A 380 -8.98 -19.05 -8.90
N VAL A 381 -10.09 -18.85 -9.63
CA VAL A 381 -10.68 -17.52 -9.85
C VAL A 381 -12.01 -17.49 -9.13
N ILE A 382 -12.16 -16.54 -8.22
CA ILE A 382 -13.38 -16.36 -7.42
C ILE A 382 -13.99 -15.00 -7.67
N GLY A 383 -15.32 -15.00 -7.82
CA GLY A 383 -16.10 -13.79 -8.02
C GLY A 383 -16.76 -13.31 -6.75
N VAL A 384 -16.62 -12.02 -6.45
CA VAL A 384 -17.25 -11.37 -5.30
C VAL A 384 -18.27 -10.33 -5.74
N LYS A 385 -19.40 -10.26 -5.02
CA LYS A 385 -20.40 -9.19 -5.22
C LYS A 385 -19.94 -7.98 -4.43
N CYS A 386 -19.22 -7.10 -5.08
CA CYS A 386 -18.80 -5.85 -4.49
C CYS A 386 -19.82 -4.75 -4.79
N GLU A 387 -20.53 -4.24 -3.80
CA GLU A 387 -21.50 -3.13 -3.94
C GLU A 387 -20.87 -1.83 -4.43
N ILE A 388 -19.53 -1.81 -4.52
CA ILE A 388 -18.73 -0.68 -5.01
C ILE A 388 -18.60 -0.71 -6.53
N SER A 389 -19.21 -1.69 -7.24
CA SER A 389 -18.93 -1.95 -8.65
C SER A 389 -19.63 -1.01 -9.65
N ASN A 390 -20.54 -0.13 -9.24
CA ASN A 390 -21.29 0.78 -10.14
C ASN A 390 -20.84 2.23 -10.02
#